data_5e39d8a78406b444fea6acda42c8dfed
#
_entry.id   5e39d8a78406b444fea6acda42c8dfed
#
_cell.length_a   1.000
_cell.length_b   1.000
_cell.length_c   1.000
_cell.angle_alpha   90.00
_cell.angle_beta   90.00
_cell.angle_gamma   90.00
#
_symmetry.space_group_name_H-M   'P 1'
#
loop_
_entity.id
_entity.type
_entity.pdbx_description
1 polymer ?
#
loop_
_entity_poly.entity_id
_entity_poly.type
_entity_poly.pdbx_seq_one_letter_code
_entity_poly.pdbx_strand_id
1 'polypeptide(L)'
;PATNTAGVCHSGWRGMAGGILPKAVDTMAEQLGTKRESLIAVLGPSIRQECFETDADVPEAMEKQLGALVRPYIMEKGPKFHVDLQGIGVKLLENAGLSPENVIDSGICTMCHADEFWSHRATHGIRGVQGAAICL
;
A
#
# COMPACT_ATOMS: atom_id res chain seq x y z
N PRO A 1 -9.71 10.35 17.20
CA PRO A 1 -10.47 10.37 15.94
C PRO A 1 -11.89 10.88 16.17
N ALA A 2 -12.41 11.68 15.23
CA ALA A 2 -13.70 12.34 15.40
C ALA A 2 -14.90 11.37 15.50
N THR A 3 -14.76 10.15 14.98
CA THR A 3 -15.84 9.15 14.93
C THR A 3 -15.56 7.90 15.75
N ASN A 4 -14.42 7.84 16.45
CA ASN A 4 -14.00 6.66 17.22
C ASN A 4 -14.10 5.35 16.40
N THR A 5 -13.59 5.37 15.16
CA THR A 5 -13.60 4.24 14.22
C THR A 5 -12.19 3.89 13.79
N ALA A 6 -11.93 2.62 13.59
CA ALA A 6 -10.66 2.11 13.07
C ALA A 6 -10.89 1.02 12.02
N GLY A 7 -9.94 0.86 11.11
CA GLY A 7 -9.97 -0.14 10.06
C GLY A 7 -8.58 -0.67 9.73
N VAL A 8 -8.50 -1.91 9.33
CA VAL A 8 -7.27 -2.54 8.84
C VAL A 8 -7.59 -3.25 7.52
N CYS A 9 -6.74 -3.07 6.54
CA CYS A 9 -6.86 -3.82 5.29
C CYS A 9 -5.50 -4.28 4.77
N HIS A 10 -5.46 -5.47 4.18
CA HIS A 10 -4.28 -5.94 3.46
C HIS A 10 -4.27 -5.35 2.05
N SER A 11 -3.17 -4.66 1.70
CA SER A 11 -2.98 -4.05 0.38
C SER A 11 -1.72 -4.58 -0.29
N GLY A 12 -1.74 -5.85 -0.73
CA GLY A 12 -0.75 -6.36 -1.67
C GLY A 12 -0.95 -5.72 -3.06
N TRP A 13 -0.01 -5.89 -4.01
CA TRP A 13 -0.07 -5.21 -5.30
C TRP A 13 -1.37 -5.46 -6.08
N ARG A 14 -1.95 -6.68 -6.00
CA ARG A 14 -3.24 -6.99 -6.65
C ARG A 14 -4.41 -6.26 -5.99
N GLY A 15 -4.43 -6.22 -4.67
CA GLY A 15 -5.45 -5.46 -3.92
C GLY A 15 -5.34 -3.96 -4.17
N MET A 16 -4.13 -3.44 -4.23
CA MET A 16 -3.86 -2.04 -4.55
C MET A 16 -4.31 -1.69 -5.96
N ALA A 17 -3.95 -2.48 -6.97
CA ALA A 17 -4.43 -2.33 -8.34
C ALA A 17 -5.96 -2.40 -8.40
N GLY A 18 -6.60 -3.28 -7.62
CA GLY A 18 -8.06 -3.39 -7.50
C GLY A 18 -8.73 -2.30 -6.67
N GLY A 19 -7.99 -1.26 -6.23
CA GLY A 19 -8.54 -0.10 -5.55
C GLY A 19 -8.94 -0.34 -4.09
N ILE A 20 -8.30 -1.28 -3.38
CA ILE A 20 -8.66 -1.58 -1.97
C ILE A 20 -8.52 -0.36 -1.05
N LEU A 21 -7.52 0.49 -1.27
CA LEU A 21 -7.28 1.67 -0.42
C LEU A 21 -8.38 2.73 -0.57
N PRO A 22 -8.73 3.22 -1.78
CA PRO A 22 -9.88 4.10 -1.93
C PRO A 22 -11.17 3.49 -1.38
N LYS A 23 -11.41 2.20 -1.62
CA LYS A 23 -12.60 1.50 -1.12
C LYS A 23 -12.65 1.46 0.41
N ALA A 24 -11.52 1.29 1.09
CA ALA A 24 -11.46 1.36 2.55
C ALA A 24 -11.83 2.77 3.06
N VAL A 25 -11.31 3.81 2.41
CA VAL A 25 -11.65 5.22 2.71
C VAL A 25 -13.15 5.47 2.48
N ASP A 26 -13.70 5.02 1.35
CA ASP A 26 -15.12 5.14 1.04
C ASP A 26 -15.98 4.46 2.10
N THR A 27 -15.61 3.24 2.49
CA THR A 27 -16.32 2.49 3.54
C THR A 27 -16.35 3.27 4.86
N MET A 28 -15.21 3.82 5.29
CA MET A 28 -15.14 4.62 6.53
C MET A 28 -15.94 5.91 6.42
N ALA A 29 -15.94 6.56 5.28
CA ALA A 29 -16.67 7.81 5.07
C ALA A 29 -18.19 7.57 4.97
N GLU A 30 -18.62 6.60 4.14
CA GLU A 30 -20.02 6.42 3.78
C GLU A 30 -20.80 5.57 4.79
N GLN A 31 -20.16 4.56 5.36
CA GLN A 31 -20.82 3.64 6.30
C GLN A 31 -20.60 4.01 7.76
N LEU A 32 -19.47 4.66 8.09
CA LEU A 32 -19.13 5.00 9.46
C LEU A 32 -19.16 6.52 9.72
N GLY A 33 -19.51 7.33 8.71
CA GLY A 33 -19.66 8.78 8.85
C GLY A 33 -18.39 9.56 9.12
N THR A 34 -17.22 8.98 8.82
CA THR A 34 -15.94 9.64 9.04
C THR A 34 -15.64 10.63 7.93
N LYS A 35 -15.20 11.83 8.26
CA LYS A 35 -14.74 12.78 7.24
C LYS A 35 -13.39 12.32 6.68
N ARG A 36 -13.26 12.29 5.33
CA ARG A 36 -12.07 11.79 4.64
C ARG A 36 -10.81 12.53 5.04
N GLU A 37 -10.87 13.85 5.14
CA GLU A 37 -9.76 14.71 5.55
C GLU A 37 -9.31 14.51 6.98
N SER A 38 -10.15 13.93 7.83
CA SER A 38 -9.81 13.63 9.23
C SER A 38 -9.32 12.19 9.47
N LEU A 39 -9.34 11.35 8.42
CA LEU A 39 -8.77 10.02 8.49
C LEU A 39 -7.25 10.08 8.60
N ILE A 40 -6.69 9.25 9.47
CA ILE A 40 -5.25 9.02 9.55
C ILE A 40 -4.99 7.62 9.00
N ALA A 41 -4.13 7.51 7.99
CA ALA A 41 -3.73 6.25 7.39
C ALA A 41 -2.26 5.97 7.67
N VAL A 42 -1.96 4.74 8.08
CA VAL A 42 -0.58 4.27 8.27
C VAL A 42 -0.32 3.10 7.32
N LEU A 43 0.64 3.27 6.43
CA LEU A 43 1.18 2.21 5.60
C LEU A 43 2.24 1.46 6.40
N GLY A 44 1.91 0.23 6.81
CA GLY A 44 2.80 -0.61 7.60
C GLY A 44 4.00 -1.15 6.81
N PRO A 45 4.88 -1.94 7.48
CA PRO A 45 6.03 -2.56 6.85
C PRO A 45 5.63 -3.40 5.63
N SER A 46 6.34 -3.20 4.52
CA SER A 46 6.10 -3.91 3.27
C SER A 46 7.37 -3.88 2.41
N ILE A 47 7.40 -4.63 1.32
CA ILE A 47 8.55 -4.59 0.41
C ILE A 47 8.65 -3.22 -0.26
N ARG A 48 9.85 -2.62 -0.27
CA ARG A 48 10.13 -1.29 -0.87
C ARG A 48 10.55 -1.41 -2.33
N GLN A 49 10.52 -0.30 -3.06
CA GLN A 49 10.81 -0.24 -4.49
C GLN A 49 12.12 -0.93 -4.87
N GLU A 50 13.19 -0.68 -4.14
CA GLU A 50 14.52 -1.22 -4.41
C GLU A 50 14.56 -2.75 -4.37
N CYS A 51 13.65 -3.35 -3.59
CA CYS A 51 13.54 -4.79 -3.39
C CYS A 51 12.40 -5.43 -4.19
N PHE A 52 11.41 -4.63 -4.64
CA PHE A 52 10.24 -5.14 -5.35
C PHE A 52 10.47 -5.15 -6.86
N GLU A 53 11.42 -6.01 -7.28
CA GLU A 53 11.64 -6.32 -8.69
C GLU A 53 10.51 -7.21 -9.22
N THR A 54 10.01 -6.89 -10.41
CA THR A 54 8.91 -7.62 -11.07
C THR A 54 9.17 -7.77 -12.56
N ASP A 55 8.42 -8.66 -13.20
CA ASP A 55 8.27 -8.67 -14.65
C ASP A 55 7.26 -7.59 -15.08
N ALA A 56 7.04 -7.44 -16.37
CA ALA A 56 6.15 -6.42 -16.94
C ALA A 56 4.67 -6.62 -16.55
N ASP A 57 4.28 -7.83 -16.14
CA ASP A 57 2.91 -8.17 -15.74
C ASP A 57 2.36 -7.33 -14.59
N VAL A 58 3.22 -6.99 -13.62
CA VAL A 58 2.81 -6.17 -12.46
C VAL A 58 2.58 -4.71 -12.85
N PRO A 59 3.57 -3.98 -13.43
CA PRO A 59 3.35 -2.61 -13.85
C PRO A 59 2.24 -2.47 -14.90
N GLU A 60 2.12 -3.38 -15.87
CA GLU A 60 1.05 -3.37 -16.86
C GLU A 60 -0.33 -3.54 -16.22
N ALA A 61 -0.47 -4.47 -15.27
CA ALA A 61 -1.73 -4.67 -14.55
C ALA A 61 -2.09 -3.44 -13.71
N MET A 62 -1.11 -2.82 -13.06
CA MET A 62 -1.32 -1.61 -12.26
C MET A 62 -1.70 -0.41 -13.15
N GLU A 63 -1.01 -0.21 -14.27
CA GLU A 63 -1.33 0.87 -15.20
C GLU A 63 -2.71 0.68 -15.84
N LYS A 64 -3.08 -0.56 -16.18
CA LYS A 64 -4.40 -0.88 -16.73
C LYS A 64 -5.54 -0.51 -15.77
N GLN A 65 -5.34 -0.69 -14.47
CA GLN A 65 -6.37 -0.46 -13.44
C GLN A 65 -6.37 0.96 -12.89
N LEU A 66 -5.20 1.55 -12.70
CA LEU A 66 -5.01 2.84 -12.03
C LEU A 66 -4.61 3.97 -12.98
N GLY A 67 -4.40 3.65 -14.28
CA GLY A 67 -4.04 4.62 -15.29
C GLY A 67 -2.63 5.18 -15.13
N ALA A 68 -2.41 6.36 -15.70
CA ALA A 68 -1.12 7.04 -15.72
C ALA A 68 -0.57 7.45 -14.33
N LEU A 69 -1.41 7.38 -13.30
CA LEU A 69 -1.04 7.72 -11.92
C LEU A 69 0.16 6.91 -11.42
N VAL A 70 0.28 5.64 -11.83
CA VAL A 70 1.33 4.74 -11.33
C VAL A 70 2.68 4.93 -12.01
N ARG A 71 2.75 5.57 -13.17
CA ARG A 71 3.98 5.70 -13.97
C ARG A 71 5.17 6.28 -13.21
N PRO A 72 5.01 7.34 -12.39
CA PRO A 72 6.13 7.90 -11.63
C PRO A 72 6.71 6.94 -10.57
N TYR A 73 5.97 5.88 -10.23
CA TYR A 73 6.31 4.90 -9.21
C TYR A 73 6.86 3.58 -9.79
N ILE A 74 7.06 3.53 -11.10
CA ILE A 74 7.59 2.38 -11.81
C ILE A 74 8.94 2.77 -12.39
N MET A 75 9.99 2.07 -11.99
CA MET A 75 11.34 2.25 -12.50
C MET A 75 11.72 1.05 -13.35
N GLU A 76 12.10 1.29 -14.60
CA GLU A 76 12.69 0.26 -15.46
C GLU A 76 14.16 0.05 -15.09
N LYS A 77 14.57 -1.21 -14.97
CA LYS A 77 15.94 -1.59 -14.67
C LYS A 77 16.35 -2.81 -15.51
N GLY A 78 16.91 -2.54 -16.66
CA GLY A 78 17.20 -3.56 -17.67
C GLY A 78 15.90 -4.23 -18.15
N PRO A 79 15.79 -5.58 -18.09
CA PRO A 79 14.57 -6.28 -18.51
C PRO A 79 13.50 -6.34 -17.41
N LYS A 80 13.74 -5.78 -16.25
CA LYS A 80 12.86 -5.86 -15.07
C LYS A 80 12.35 -4.47 -14.67
N PHE A 81 11.37 -4.49 -13.79
CA PHE A 81 10.74 -3.28 -13.23
C PHE A 81 10.82 -3.30 -11.70
N HIS A 82 10.97 -2.13 -11.12
CA HIS A 82 10.91 -1.91 -9.69
C HIS A 82 9.71 -1.00 -9.40
N VAL A 83 8.77 -1.48 -8.58
CA VAL A 83 7.50 -0.78 -8.33
C VAL A 83 7.45 -0.26 -6.89
N ASP A 84 7.19 1.03 -6.73
CA ASP A 84 6.98 1.67 -5.43
C ASP A 84 5.52 1.55 -5.00
N LEU A 85 5.19 0.45 -4.35
CA LEU A 85 3.83 0.22 -3.84
C LEU A 85 3.43 1.24 -2.78
N GLN A 86 4.36 1.69 -1.94
CA GLN A 86 4.07 2.66 -0.89
C GLN A 86 3.76 4.03 -1.48
N GLY A 87 4.58 4.49 -2.41
CA GLY A 87 4.33 5.75 -3.12
C GLY A 87 2.98 5.75 -3.85
N ILE A 88 2.63 4.64 -4.52
CA ILE A 88 1.31 4.46 -5.12
C ILE A 88 0.22 4.51 -4.04
N GLY A 89 0.43 3.79 -2.92
CA GLY A 89 -0.52 3.75 -1.81
C GLY A 89 -0.78 5.13 -1.20
N VAL A 90 0.27 5.90 -0.94
CA VAL A 90 0.16 7.30 -0.49
C VAL A 90 -0.69 8.10 -1.46
N LYS A 91 -0.35 8.03 -2.76
CA LYS A 91 -1.06 8.78 -3.80
C LYS A 91 -2.54 8.40 -3.94
N LEU A 92 -2.86 7.12 -3.80
CA LEU A 92 -4.25 6.64 -3.82
C LEU A 92 -5.04 7.16 -2.61
N LEU A 93 -4.44 7.20 -1.43
CA LEU A 93 -5.07 7.72 -0.21
C LEU A 93 -5.32 9.23 -0.28
N GLU A 94 -4.34 10.00 -0.76
CA GLU A 94 -4.50 11.45 -1.01
C GLU A 94 -5.63 11.71 -2.02
N ASN A 95 -5.63 10.98 -3.14
CA ASN A 95 -6.68 11.12 -4.16
C ASN A 95 -8.07 10.68 -3.64
N ALA A 96 -8.11 9.81 -2.63
CA ALA A 96 -9.36 9.44 -1.95
C ALA A 96 -9.83 10.48 -0.93
N GLY A 97 -9.08 11.57 -0.71
CA GLY A 97 -9.46 12.73 0.09
C GLY A 97 -8.81 12.82 1.47
N LEU A 98 -7.78 12.03 1.76
CA LEU A 98 -7.02 12.23 2.99
C LEU A 98 -6.09 13.44 2.86
N SER A 99 -5.92 14.17 3.94
CA SER A 99 -4.91 15.21 4.02
C SER A 99 -3.51 14.59 3.96
N PRO A 100 -2.55 15.14 3.19
CA PRO A 100 -1.21 14.56 3.04
C PRO A 100 -0.49 14.33 4.38
N GLU A 101 -0.65 15.22 5.35
CA GLU A 101 -0.07 15.11 6.69
C GLU A 101 -0.64 13.95 7.51
N ASN A 102 -1.78 13.41 7.10
CA ASN A 102 -2.45 12.28 7.73
C ASN A 102 -2.12 10.94 7.06
N VAL A 103 -1.29 10.93 6.02
CA VAL A 103 -0.85 9.69 5.36
C VAL A 103 0.59 9.41 5.77
N ILE A 104 0.78 8.39 6.59
CA ILE A 104 2.07 8.05 7.19
C ILE A 104 2.60 6.76 6.57
N ASP A 105 3.79 6.80 5.99
CA ASP A 105 4.52 5.61 5.55
C ASP A 105 5.52 5.21 6.65
N SER A 106 5.49 3.95 7.08
CA SER A 106 6.44 3.43 8.07
C SER A 106 7.90 3.46 7.60
N GLY A 107 8.15 3.50 6.31
CA GLY A 107 9.49 3.47 5.73
C GLY A 107 10.19 2.11 5.82
N ILE A 108 9.58 1.09 6.43
CA ILE A 108 10.21 -0.19 6.74
C ILE A 108 10.05 -1.17 5.57
N CYS A 109 11.18 -1.72 5.09
CA CYS A 109 11.21 -2.77 4.09
C CYS A 109 11.26 -4.16 4.73
N THR A 110 10.23 -4.98 4.51
CA THR A 110 10.20 -6.34 5.05
C THR A 110 11.26 -7.28 4.47
N MET A 111 11.78 -6.99 3.27
CA MET A 111 12.88 -7.77 2.69
C MET A 111 14.24 -7.41 3.30
N CYS A 112 14.49 -6.12 3.56
CA CYS A 112 15.73 -5.67 4.20
C CYS A 112 15.79 -6.02 5.68
N HIS A 113 14.63 -6.18 6.32
CA HIS A 113 14.48 -6.55 7.74
C HIS A 113 13.85 -7.95 7.87
N ALA A 114 14.39 -8.92 7.12
CA ALA A 114 13.88 -10.30 7.10
C ALA A 114 14.15 -11.06 8.41
N ASP A 115 14.95 -10.51 9.30
CA ASP A 115 15.17 -10.97 10.69
C ASP A 115 14.02 -10.59 11.63
N GLU A 116 13.27 -9.53 11.32
CA GLU A 116 12.14 -9.05 12.11
C GLU A 116 10.78 -9.36 11.46
N PHE A 117 10.73 -9.35 10.11
CA PHE A 117 9.50 -9.49 9.33
C PHE A 117 9.53 -10.68 8.38
N TRP A 118 8.39 -11.35 8.22
CA TRP A 118 8.25 -12.33 7.16
C TRP A 118 8.24 -11.66 5.79
N SER A 119 9.17 -12.06 4.92
CA SER A 119 9.26 -11.59 3.57
C SER A 119 9.13 -12.73 2.57
N HIS A 120 8.06 -12.72 1.76
CA HIS A 120 7.86 -13.71 0.70
C HIS A 120 9.05 -13.74 -0.28
N ARG A 121 9.58 -12.58 -0.60
CA ARG A 121 10.71 -12.43 -1.52
C ARG A 121 12.02 -12.95 -0.92
N ALA A 122 12.36 -12.56 0.31
CA ALA A 122 13.59 -12.97 0.97
C ALA A 122 13.65 -14.48 1.22
N THR A 123 12.50 -15.12 1.46
CA THR A 123 12.41 -16.55 1.80
C THR A 123 11.93 -17.44 0.65
N HIS A 124 11.87 -16.90 -0.58
CA HIS A 124 11.41 -17.62 -1.77
C HIS A 124 10.04 -18.31 -1.57
N GLY A 125 9.14 -17.64 -0.85
CA GLY A 125 7.78 -18.11 -0.59
C GLY A 125 7.63 -19.00 0.66
N ILE A 126 8.70 -19.48 1.27
CA ILE A 126 8.67 -20.27 2.52
C ILE A 126 8.64 -19.31 3.69
N ARG A 127 7.45 -18.96 4.15
CA ARG A 127 7.25 -17.95 5.21
C ARG A 127 6.03 -18.21 6.06
N GLY A 128 6.03 -17.63 7.26
CA GLY A 128 4.82 -17.45 8.06
C GLY A 128 3.96 -16.28 7.58
N VAL A 129 3.07 -15.83 8.44
CA VAL A 129 2.12 -14.75 8.20
C VAL A 129 2.37 -13.62 9.20
N GLN A 130 2.25 -12.38 8.75
CA GLN A 130 2.22 -11.20 9.61
C GLN A 130 0.78 -10.74 9.76
N GLY A 131 0.42 -10.32 10.96
CA GLY A 131 -0.86 -9.69 11.24
C GLY A 131 -0.68 -8.21 11.56
N ALA A 132 -1.72 -7.42 11.28
CA ALA A 132 -1.85 -6.06 11.78
C ALA A 132 -3.18 -5.96 12.52
N ALA A 133 -3.17 -5.26 13.64
CA ALA A 133 -4.35 -4.99 14.44
C ALA A 133 -4.34 -3.54 14.90
N ILE A 134 -5.52 -2.97 15.04
CA ILE A 134 -5.72 -1.64 15.60
C ILE A 134 -6.88 -1.72 16.59
N CYS A 135 -6.76 -1.01 17.69
CA CYS A 135 -7.84 -0.84 18.66
C CYS A 135 -7.99 0.64 19.00
N LEU A 136 -9.16 1.01 19.47
CA LEU A 136 -9.54 2.35 19.91
C LEU A 136 -9.55 2.39 21.43
#